data_c041d485d5dadab26dc9ffb4be55740b
#
_entry.id   c041d485d5dadab26dc9ffb4be55740b
#
_cell.length_a   1.000
_cell.length_b   1.000
_cell.length_c   1.000
_cell.angle_alpha   90.00
_cell.angle_beta   90.00
_cell.angle_gamma   90.00
#
_symmetry.space_group_name_H-M   'P 1'
#
loop_
_entity.id
_entity.type
_entity.pdbx_description
1 polymer ?
#
loop_
_entity_poly.entity_id
_entity_poly.type
_entity_poly.pdbx_seq_one_letter_code
_entity_poly.pdbx_strand_id
1 'polypeptide(L)'
;MCTHTTTVLVTAFILAAASFLPSPGQAQSDPVQAAVQDPIGKVVTATGSITIEHVNAVVVQANLPSQAGQTKVGDLVYQGDVVRTGADGRVSINFTDDTSFNLSSNASMTLNEFVYDPNGKSNSTLFNLSKGTFTFIAGKIAKTGDMKIDTPAATMGIRGTTPHVEVSDDGTVKFSTLIEEGKSKITSKLGAPAAQRPEQRTDQKPHLDICRGC
;
A
#
# COMPACT_ATOMS: atom_id res chain seq x y z
N MET A 1 -92.92 41.39 8.62
CA MET A 1 -92.58 42.72 9.11
C MET A 1 -91.09 42.76 9.14
N CYS A 2 -90.49 43.27 8.10
CA CYS A 2 -89.73 44.57 8.00
C CYS A 2 -88.75 44.74 9.16
N THR A 3 -87.42 44.73 8.88
CA THR A 3 -86.72 45.99 8.59
C THR A 3 -85.27 45.69 8.14
N HIS A 4 -84.92 46.39 7.08
CA HIS A 4 -83.52 46.50 6.56
C HIS A 4 -82.65 47.32 7.50
N THR A 5 -81.37 46.95 7.60
CA THR A 5 -80.38 47.97 7.94
C THR A 5 -79.05 47.67 7.16
N THR A 6 -78.82 48.59 6.27
CA THR A 6 -77.63 48.70 5.43
C THR A 6 -76.48 49.19 6.28
N THR A 7 -75.34 48.49 6.25
CA THR A 7 -74.10 49.02 6.86
C THR A 7 -73.00 49.04 5.85
N VAL A 8 -72.47 50.21 5.67
CA VAL A 8 -71.48 50.66 4.71
C VAL A 8 -70.10 50.00 4.95
N LEU A 9 -69.56 49.42 3.89
CA LEU A 9 -68.20 48.97 3.81
C LEU A 9 -67.22 50.14 3.70
N VAL A 10 -66.32 50.26 4.67
CA VAL A 10 -65.16 51.14 4.57
C VAL A 10 -63.97 50.24 4.34
N THR A 11 -63.48 50.20 3.10
CA THR A 11 -62.28 49.52 2.69
C THR A 11 -61.07 50.33 3.11
N ALA A 12 -60.35 49.86 4.13
CA ALA A 12 -59.00 50.35 4.46
C ALA A 12 -57.97 49.54 3.71
N PHE A 13 -57.40 50.10 2.68
CA PHE A 13 -56.22 49.54 1.96
C PHE A 13 -54.97 49.75 2.82
N ILE A 14 -54.48 48.72 3.48
CA ILE A 14 -53.19 48.75 4.14
C ILE A 14 -52.17 48.22 3.14
N LEU A 15 -51.33 49.12 2.61
CA LEU A 15 -50.13 48.76 1.84
C LEU A 15 -49.14 48.14 2.80
N ALA A 16 -49.00 46.81 2.76
CA ALA A 16 -47.88 46.09 3.38
C ALA A 16 -46.68 46.12 2.43
N ALA A 17 -45.74 47.03 2.66
CA ALA A 17 -44.41 46.99 2.04
C ALA A 17 -43.63 45.80 2.63
N ALA A 18 -43.60 44.68 1.92
CA ALA A 18 -42.76 43.55 2.27
C ALA A 18 -41.29 43.92 2.00
N SER A 19 -40.55 44.22 3.05
CA SER A 19 -39.10 44.37 3.01
C SER A 19 -38.46 43.02 2.72
N PHE A 20 -38.04 42.80 1.49
CA PHE A 20 -37.21 41.68 1.10
C PHE A 20 -35.81 41.90 1.69
N LEU A 21 -35.54 41.36 2.89
CA LEU A 21 -34.19 41.20 3.43
C LEU A 21 -33.60 39.95 2.79
N PRO A 22 -32.43 40.06 2.11
CA PRO A 22 -31.72 38.85 1.67
C PRO A 22 -31.24 38.09 2.92
N SER A 23 -31.76 36.90 3.13
CA SER A 23 -31.22 35.97 4.13
C SER A 23 -29.73 35.68 3.78
N PRO A 24 -28.82 35.80 4.76
CA PRO A 24 -27.47 35.30 4.55
C PRO A 24 -27.55 33.81 4.26
N GLY A 25 -27.15 33.45 3.03
CA GLY A 25 -27.04 32.03 2.65
C GLY A 25 -26.18 31.30 3.66
N GLN A 26 -26.78 30.42 4.42
CA GLN A 26 -26.06 29.43 5.19
C GLN A 26 -25.39 28.54 4.15
N ALA A 27 -24.07 28.68 4.01
CA ALA A 27 -23.24 27.69 3.33
C ALA A 27 -23.44 26.39 4.11
N GLN A 28 -24.29 25.53 3.59
CA GLN A 28 -24.31 24.12 4.00
C GLN A 28 -22.96 23.56 3.58
N SER A 29 -22.06 23.43 4.53
CA SER A 29 -20.95 22.54 4.41
C SER A 29 -21.54 21.13 4.32
N ASP A 30 -21.61 20.60 3.10
CA ASP A 30 -21.90 19.19 2.89
C ASP A 30 -20.96 18.40 3.81
N PRO A 31 -21.46 17.47 4.63
CA PRO A 31 -20.59 16.60 5.39
C PRO A 31 -19.75 15.85 4.36
N VAL A 32 -18.44 16.09 4.39
CA VAL A 32 -17.47 15.26 3.65
C VAL A 32 -17.76 13.83 4.07
N GLN A 33 -18.45 13.10 3.22
CA GLN A 33 -18.65 11.66 3.41
C GLN A 33 -17.25 11.06 3.34
N ALA A 34 -16.71 10.77 4.53
CA ALA A 34 -15.50 9.98 4.63
C ALA A 34 -15.74 8.66 3.89
N ALA A 35 -15.02 8.44 2.80
CA ALA A 35 -15.11 7.20 2.08
C ALA A 35 -14.66 6.08 3.04
N VAL A 36 -15.57 5.18 3.35
CA VAL A 36 -15.26 3.97 4.11
C VAL A 36 -14.37 3.14 3.20
N GLN A 37 -13.10 3.01 3.55
CA GLN A 37 -12.18 2.15 2.82
C GLN A 37 -12.42 0.70 3.24
N ASP A 38 -12.53 -0.19 2.27
CA ASP A 38 -12.55 -1.62 2.55
C ASP A 38 -11.15 -2.10 2.97
N PRO A 39 -11.07 -3.02 3.96
CA PRO A 39 -9.80 -3.58 4.37
C PRO A 39 -9.21 -4.43 3.25
N ILE A 40 -7.92 -4.25 2.98
CA ILE A 40 -7.20 -5.00 1.96
C ILE A 40 -6.56 -6.29 2.49
N GLY A 41 -6.51 -6.45 3.81
CA GLY A 41 -5.94 -7.62 4.46
C GLY A 41 -6.10 -7.59 5.98
N LYS A 42 -5.51 -8.59 6.62
CA LYS A 42 -5.51 -8.74 8.09
C LYS A 42 -4.21 -9.32 8.62
N VAL A 43 -3.87 -8.95 9.83
CA VAL A 43 -2.75 -9.51 10.59
C VAL A 43 -3.10 -10.93 11.03
N VAL A 44 -2.27 -11.90 10.68
CA VAL A 44 -2.45 -13.32 11.06
C VAL A 44 -1.44 -13.77 12.13
N THR A 45 -0.30 -13.09 12.22
CA THR A 45 0.68 -13.30 13.28
C THR A 45 1.25 -11.96 13.70
N ALA A 46 1.40 -11.75 15.01
CA ALA A 46 2.03 -10.56 15.58
C ALA A 46 2.85 -10.97 16.81
N THR A 47 4.14 -10.62 16.82
CA THR A 47 5.06 -10.90 17.93
C THR A 47 6.00 -9.72 18.11
N GLY A 48 6.24 -9.32 19.35
CA GLY A 48 7.09 -8.18 19.67
C GLY A 48 6.46 -6.83 19.33
N SER A 49 7.30 -5.82 19.11
CA SER A 49 6.88 -4.45 18.84
C SER A 49 6.47 -4.29 17.38
N ILE A 50 5.20 -4.01 17.13
CA ILE A 50 4.64 -3.79 15.80
C ILE A 50 3.72 -2.59 15.85
N THR A 51 3.79 -1.72 14.85
CA THR A 51 2.93 -0.56 14.68
C THR A 51 2.33 -0.55 13.29
N ILE A 52 1.03 -0.33 13.18
CA ILE A 52 0.35 -0.02 11.93
C ILE A 52 -0.17 1.41 12.03
N GLU A 53 0.32 2.28 11.15
CA GLU A 53 -0.12 3.67 11.04
C GLU A 53 -1.12 3.77 9.90
N HIS A 54 -2.37 4.10 10.20
CA HIS A 54 -3.43 4.33 9.22
C HIS A 54 -3.38 5.78 8.72
N VAL A 55 -2.85 6.00 7.50
CA VAL A 55 -2.63 7.35 6.96
C VAL A 55 -3.90 7.97 6.39
N ASN A 56 -4.83 7.17 5.89
CA ASN A 56 -6.04 7.63 5.19
C ASN A 56 -7.35 7.24 5.89
N ALA A 57 -7.29 6.57 7.02
CA ALA A 57 -8.49 6.17 7.71
C ALA A 57 -9.10 7.37 8.44
N VAL A 58 -10.05 8.04 7.81
CA VAL A 58 -11.12 8.69 8.56
C VAL A 58 -11.92 7.55 9.17
N VAL A 59 -11.41 7.02 10.26
CA VAL A 59 -12.11 6.00 11.03
C VAL A 59 -13.30 6.70 11.67
N VAL A 60 -14.48 6.62 11.04
CA VAL A 60 -15.75 6.88 11.70
C VAL A 60 -16.01 5.72 12.67
N GLN A 61 -15.10 5.51 13.60
CA GLN A 61 -15.38 4.79 14.83
C GLN A 61 -15.50 5.83 15.93
N ALA A 62 -16.76 6.13 16.23
CA ALA A 62 -17.09 6.84 17.45
C ALA A 62 -16.30 6.21 18.61
N ASN A 63 -15.41 7.02 19.23
CA ASN A 63 -14.77 6.77 20.52
C ASN A 63 -13.66 5.72 20.65
N LEU A 64 -12.83 5.46 19.62
CA LEU A 64 -11.49 4.95 19.94
C LEU A 64 -10.48 6.07 19.69
N PRO A 65 -9.67 6.46 20.71
CA PRO A 65 -8.52 7.31 20.47
C PRO A 65 -7.62 6.57 19.46
N SER A 66 -7.03 7.29 18.52
CA SER A 66 -5.90 6.83 17.69
C SER A 66 -4.74 6.48 18.63
N GLN A 67 -4.90 5.41 19.38
CA GLN A 67 -3.77 4.85 20.10
C GLN A 67 -2.98 4.13 19.02
N ALA A 68 -1.76 4.56 18.81
CA ALA A 68 -0.69 3.71 18.32
C ALA A 68 -0.57 2.52 19.29
N GLY A 69 -1.58 1.67 19.24
CA GLY A 69 -1.69 0.47 20.04
C GLY A 69 -0.81 -0.58 19.41
N GLN A 70 -0.22 -1.39 20.24
CA GLN A 70 0.51 -2.57 19.79
C GLN A 70 -0.40 -3.41 18.90
N THR A 71 0.01 -3.64 17.67
CA THR A 71 -0.72 -4.43 16.66
C THR A 71 -0.99 -5.85 17.17
N LYS A 72 -2.19 -6.35 16.92
CA LYS A 72 -2.64 -7.67 17.35
C LYS A 72 -3.07 -8.53 16.17
N VAL A 73 -3.08 -9.83 16.39
CA VAL A 73 -3.68 -10.76 15.44
C VAL A 73 -5.16 -10.43 15.25
N GLY A 74 -5.58 -10.35 13.98
CA GLY A 74 -6.93 -9.95 13.58
C GLY A 74 -7.08 -8.48 13.20
N ASP A 75 -6.10 -7.62 13.50
CA ASP A 75 -6.13 -6.23 13.09
C ASP A 75 -6.20 -6.12 11.56
N LEU A 76 -7.02 -5.20 11.08
CA LEU A 76 -7.22 -4.97 9.66
C LEU A 76 -6.17 -4.00 9.13
N VAL A 77 -5.78 -4.18 7.87
CA VAL A 77 -4.89 -3.28 7.15
C VAL A 77 -5.60 -2.70 5.94
N TYR A 78 -5.29 -1.45 5.64
CA TYR A 78 -5.92 -0.66 4.59
C TYR A 78 -4.89 -0.13 3.61
N GLN A 79 -5.35 0.27 2.44
CA GLN A 79 -4.49 0.94 1.48
C GLN A 79 -3.98 2.26 2.06
N GLY A 80 -2.69 2.52 1.90
CA GLY A 80 -2.01 3.69 2.46
C GLY A 80 -1.38 3.44 3.83
N ASP A 81 -1.68 2.33 4.50
CA ASP A 81 -1.09 2.02 5.81
C ASP A 81 0.41 1.84 5.75
N VAL A 82 1.07 2.22 6.86
CA VAL A 82 2.48 1.99 7.07
C VAL A 82 2.65 0.98 8.21
N VAL A 83 3.25 -0.15 7.90
CA VAL A 83 3.55 -1.23 8.85
C VAL A 83 5.01 -1.16 9.24
N ARG A 84 5.28 -1.09 10.56
CA ARG A 84 6.65 -1.07 11.11
C ARG A 84 6.81 -2.15 12.16
N THR A 85 7.96 -2.79 12.16
CA THR A 85 8.38 -3.72 13.20
C THR A 85 9.59 -3.19 13.95
N GLY A 86 9.62 -3.38 15.26
CA GLY A 86 10.79 -3.09 16.10
C GLY A 86 11.85 -4.20 16.02
N ALA A 87 12.88 -4.08 16.86
CA ALA A 87 14.01 -5.02 16.88
C ALA A 87 13.60 -6.46 17.23
N ASP A 88 12.54 -6.64 18.00
CA ASP A 88 11.94 -7.91 18.39
C ASP A 88 10.68 -8.25 17.59
N GLY A 89 10.24 -7.32 16.71
CA GLY A 89 8.96 -7.38 16.00
C GLY A 89 8.98 -8.34 14.84
N ARG A 90 7.88 -9.09 14.69
CA ARG A 90 7.58 -9.93 13.51
C ARG A 90 6.10 -9.93 13.26
N VAL A 91 5.70 -9.72 12.02
CA VAL A 91 4.29 -9.70 11.64
C VAL A 91 4.07 -10.46 10.35
N SER A 92 2.97 -11.19 10.28
CA SER A 92 2.45 -11.78 9.04
C SER A 92 1.10 -11.17 8.72
N ILE A 93 0.93 -10.76 7.48
CA ILE A 93 -0.29 -10.15 6.95
C ILE A 93 -0.79 -10.97 5.78
N ASN A 94 -2.05 -11.37 5.80
CA ASN A 94 -2.72 -11.99 4.65
C ASN A 94 -3.63 -10.97 3.99
N PHE A 95 -3.42 -10.79 2.69
CA PHE A 95 -4.24 -9.91 1.85
C PHE A 95 -5.43 -10.65 1.23
N THR A 96 -6.40 -9.90 0.76
CA THR A 96 -7.65 -10.45 0.19
C THR A 96 -7.45 -11.21 -1.12
N ASP A 97 -6.31 -11.03 -1.80
CA ASP A 97 -5.90 -11.78 -2.99
C ASP A 97 -5.13 -13.08 -2.69
N ASP A 98 -5.06 -13.49 -1.42
CA ASP A 98 -4.27 -14.61 -0.89
C ASP A 98 -2.74 -14.37 -0.93
N THR A 99 -2.28 -13.14 -1.13
CA THR A 99 -0.87 -12.79 -0.87
C THR A 99 -0.61 -12.82 0.62
N SER A 100 0.48 -13.47 1.04
CA SER A 100 0.93 -13.49 2.43
C SER A 100 2.29 -12.82 2.55
N PHE A 101 2.38 -11.76 3.35
CA PHE A 101 3.60 -11.05 3.66
C PHE A 101 4.08 -11.35 5.08
N ASN A 102 5.38 -11.63 5.21
CA ASN A 102 6.05 -11.79 6.48
C ASN A 102 7.15 -10.72 6.60
N LEU A 103 7.04 -9.86 7.60
CA LEU A 103 8.02 -8.85 7.93
C LEU A 103 8.81 -9.33 9.15
N SER A 104 10.13 -9.28 9.04
CA SER A 104 11.05 -9.55 10.16
C SER A 104 11.33 -8.27 10.96
N SER A 105 12.31 -8.34 11.86
CA SER A 105 12.69 -7.22 12.73
C SER A 105 13.17 -5.99 11.95
N ASN A 106 12.92 -4.81 12.52
CA ASN A 106 13.34 -3.51 11.98
C ASN A 106 12.89 -3.26 10.53
N ALA A 107 11.74 -3.81 10.15
CA ALA A 107 11.18 -3.64 8.81
C ALA A 107 10.19 -2.47 8.77
N SER A 108 10.10 -1.83 7.59
CA SER A 108 9.10 -0.80 7.30
C SER A 108 8.57 -0.99 5.90
N MET A 109 7.23 -1.12 5.79
CA MET A 109 6.51 -1.33 4.54
C MET A 109 5.33 -0.37 4.46
N THR A 110 5.11 0.20 3.28
CA THR A 110 3.92 1.02 2.96
C THR A 110 3.06 0.30 1.93
N LEU A 111 1.76 0.26 2.18
CA LEU A 111 0.74 -0.37 1.34
C LEU A 111 0.17 0.65 0.35
N ASN A 112 0.96 1.06 -0.67
CA ASN A 112 0.64 2.20 -1.53
C ASN A 112 -0.60 1.97 -2.40
N GLU A 113 -0.69 0.82 -3.06
CA GLU A 113 -1.79 0.49 -3.96
C GLU A 113 -2.18 -0.97 -3.79
N PHE A 114 -3.49 -1.19 -3.75
CA PHE A 114 -4.05 -2.53 -3.76
C PHE A 114 -5.43 -2.49 -4.43
N VAL A 115 -5.49 -2.99 -5.66
CA VAL A 115 -6.73 -3.13 -6.43
C VAL A 115 -6.94 -4.60 -6.74
N TYR A 116 -7.95 -5.20 -6.13
CA TYR A 116 -8.26 -6.61 -6.35
C TYR A 116 -9.75 -6.83 -6.58
N ASP A 117 -10.07 -7.30 -7.76
CA ASP A 117 -11.38 -7.82 -8.13
C ASP A 117 -11.21 -9.29 -8.60
N PRO A 118 -11.81 -10.26 -7.89
CA PRO A 118 -11.72 -11.68 -8.26
C PRO A 118 -12.19 -11.98 -9.69
N ASN A 119 -13.09 -11.16 -10.22
CA ASN A 119 -13.66 -11.29 -11.57
C ASN A 119 -13.03 -10.28 -12.56
N GLY A 120 -12.23 -9.37 -12.07
CA GLY A 120 -11.60 -8.30 -12.84
C GLY A 120 -10.32 -8.75 -13.54
N LYS A 121 -9.93 -7.96 -14.56
CA LYS A 121 -8.69 -8.16 -15.32
C LYS A 121 -7.62 -7.10 -15.01
N SER A 122 -7.99 -6.06 -14.27
CA SER A 122 -7.13 -4.90 -13.97
C SER A 122 -6.72 -4.88 -12.50
N ASN A 123 -6.25 -6.02 -12.01
CA ASN A 123 -5.74 -6.14 -10.65
C ASN A 123 -4.32 -5.59 -10.56
N SER A 124 -4.04 -4.80 -9.53
CA SER A 124 -2.71 -4.20 -9.31
C SER A 124 -2.36 -4.09 -7.84
N THR A 125 -1.08 -4.17 -7.56
CA THR A 125 -0.53 -3.98 -6.21
C THR A 125 0.81 -3.26 -6.32
N LEU A 126 0.99 -2.23 -5.48
CA LEU A 126 2.26 -1.57 -5.28
C LEU A 126 2.54 -1.45 -3.78
N PHE A 127 3.54 -2.17 -3.29
CA PHE A 127 4.04 -2.04 -1.93
C PHE A 127 5.45 -1.47 -1.93
N ASN A 128 5.71 -0.53 -1.04
CA ASN A 128 7.04 0.05 -0.86
C ASN A 128 7.71 -0.60 0.36
N LEU A 129 8.88 -1.19 0.15
CA LEU A 129 9.72 -1.80 1.17
C LEU A 129 10.89 -0.87 1.47
N SER A 130 10.80 -0.07 2.53
CA SER A 130 11.80 0.96 2.84
C SER A 130 13.04 0.38 3.51
N LYS A 131 12.88 -0.58 4.41
CA LYS A 131 13.99 -1.28 5.08
C LYS A 131 13.53 -2.56 5.75
N GLY A 132 14.46 -3.48 6.00
CA GLY A 132 14.22 -4.74 6.72
C GLY A 132 14.18 -5.96 5.81
N THR A 133 13.75 -7.08 6.37
CA THR A 133 13.67 -8.36 5.67
C THR A 133 12.22 -8.76 5.46
N PHE A 134 11.89 -9.09 4.24
CA PHE A 134 10.56 -9.44 3.78
C PHE A 134 10.57 -10.78 3.08
N THR A 135 9.62 -11.62 3.41
CA THR A 135 9.35 -12.86 2.67
C THR A 135 7.87 -12.92 2.39
N PHE A 136 7.48 -13.13 1.15
CA PHE A 136 6.08 -13.19 0.81
C PHE A 136 5.77 -14.27 -0.22
N ILE A 137 4.55 -14.78 -0.13
CA ILE A 137 3.98 -15.71 -1.09
C ILE A 137 3.03 -14.90 -1.95
N ALA A 138 3.34 -14.80 -3.24
CA ALA A 138 2.54 -14.03 -4.17
C ALA A 138 1.20 -14.71 -4.44
N GLY A 139 0.11 -13.95 -4.28
CA GLY A 139 -1.26 -14.41 -4.43
C GLY A 139 -1.80 -14.35 -5.85
N LYS A 140 -3.09 -14.04 -5.94
CA LYS A 140 -3.83 -14.03 -7.21
C LYS A 140 -3.44 -12.88 -8.12
N ILE A 141 -3.17 -11.68 -7.56
CA ILE A 141 -2.75 -10.50 -8.34
C ILE A 141 -1.48 -10.79 -9.13
N ALA A 142 -0.50 -11.46 -8.53
CA ALA A 142 0.74 -11.82 -9.22
C ALA A 142 0.56 -12.77 -10.42
N LYS A 143 -0.59 -13.43 -10.53
CA LYS A 143 -0.93 -14.35 -11.62
C LYS A 143 -1.82 -13.70 -12.68
N THR A 144 -2.70 -12.79 -12.27
CA THR A 144 -3.77 -12.23 -13.10
C THR A 144 -3.60 -10.76 -13.40
N GLY A 145 -2.75 -10.05 -12.66
CA GLY A 145 -2.58 -8.61 -12.72
C GLY A 145 -1.12 -8.16 -12.68
N ASP A 146 -0.90 -6.99 -12.15
CA ASP A 146 0.38 -6.30 -12.06
C ASP A 146 0.79 -6.13 -10.59
N MET A 147 1.60 -7.05 -10.07
CA MET A 147 2.14 -6.97 -8.72
C MET A 147 3.54 -6.36 -8.75
N LYS A 148 3.70 -5.22 -8.08
CA LYS A 148 4.97 -4.48 -7.99
C LYS A 148 5.41 -4.31 -6.55
N ILE A 149 6.71 -4.42 -6.36
CA ILE A 149 7.41 -4.10 -5.12
C ILE A 149 8.39 -2.99 -5.42
N ASP A 150 8.25 -1.88 -4.71
CA ASP A 150 9.15 -0.74 -4.79
C ASP A 150 10.14 -0.78 -3.63
N THR A 151 11.41 -0.50 -3.92
CA THR A 151 12.50 -0.47 -2.95
C THR A 151 13.39 0.74 -3.23
N PRO A 152 14.26 1.16 -2.30
CA PRO A 152 15.17 2.29 -2.55
C PRO A 152 16.07 2.12 -3.79
N ALA A 153 16.34 0.90 -4.21
CA ALA A 153 17.21 0.63 -5.36
C ALA A 153 16.46 0.45 -6.68
N ALA A 154 15.25 -0.12 -6.65
CA ALA A 154 14.49 -0.45 -7.87
C ALA A 154 13.05 -0.85 -7.58
N THR A 155 12.21 -0.71 -8.59
CA THR A 155 10.86 -1.30 -8.63
C THR A 155 10.91 -2.65 -9.33
N MET A 156 10.34 -3.68 -8.73
CA MET A 156 10.34 -5.04 -9.24
C MET A 156 8.92 -5.52 -9.52
N GLY A 157 8.71 -6.12 -10.70
CA GLY A 157 7.48 -6.84 -11.01
C GLY A 157 7.55 -8.29 -10.53
N ILE A 158 6.49 -8.78 -9.89
CA ILE A 158 6.42 -10.13 -9.32
C ILE A 158 5.40 -10.96 -10.10
N ARG A 159 5.84 -12.16 -10.50
CA ARG A 159 4.98 -13.14 -11.17
C ARG A 159 5.15 -14.53 -10.56
N GLY A 160 4.20 -14.92 -9.70
CA GLY A 160 4.03 -16.31 -9.27
C GLY A 160 5.23 -16.95 -8.57
N THR A 161 5.91 -16.22 -7.66
CA THR A 161 7.07 -16.71 -6.92
C THR A 161 6.91 -16.48 -5.43
N THR A 162 7.84 -17.04 -4.63
CA THR A 162 8.02 -16.73 -3.21
C THR A 162 9.29 -15.89 -3.06
N PRO A 163 9.22 -14.57 -3.22
CA PRO A 163 10.38 -13.72 -3.11
C PRO A 163 10.80 -13.54 -1.64
N HIS A 164 12.12 -13.39 -1.48
CA HIS A 164 12.73 -12.93 -0.25
C HIS A 164 13.56 -11.69 -0.56
N VAL A 165 13.26 -10.59 0.14
CA VAL A 165 13.85 -9.27 -0.11
C VAL A 165 14.48 -8.76 1.18
N GLU A 166 15.74 -8.36 1.12
CA GLU A 166 16.44 -7.66 2.20
C GLU A 166 16.75 -6.25 1.74
N VAL A 167 16.31 -5.26 2.51
CA VAL A 167 16.63 -3.85 2.32
C VAL A 167 17.45 -3.39 3.52
N SER A 168 18.72 -3.11 3.29
CA SER A 168 19.64 -2.64 4.33
C SER A 168 19.47 -1.14 4.60
N ASP A 169 19.97 -0.65 5.74
CA ASP A 169 19.90 0.78 6.12
C ASP A 169 20.68 1.69 5.15
N ASP A 170 21.66 1.16 4.41
CA ASP A 170 22.42 1.87 3.39
C ASP A 170 21.69 1.93 2.02
N GLY A 171 20.45 1.42 1.94
CA GLY A 171 19.69 1.33 0.70
C GLY A 171 20.08 0.17 -0.22
N THR A 172 21.02 -0.69 0.19
CA THR A 172 21.36 -1.91 -0.56
C THR A 172 20.21 -2.89 -0.51
N VAL A 173 19.80 -3.41 -1.68
CA VAL A 173 18.72 -4.39 -1.79
C VAL A 173 19.27 -5.72 -2.29
N LYS A 174 18.95 -6.78 -1.56
CA LYS A 174 19.19 -8.17 -1.97
C LYS A 174 17.85 -8.82 -2.27
N PHE A 175 17.76 -9.44 -3.41
CA PHE A 175 16.57 -10.16 -3.84
C PHE A 175 16.92 -11.61 -4.13
N SER A 176 16.11 -12.54 -3.59
CA SER A 176 16.21 -13.97 -3.87
C SER A 176 14.82 -14.58 -3.99
N THR A 177 14.69 -15.64 -4.76
CA THR A 177 13.47 -16.43 -4.82
C THR A 177 13.68 -17.74 -4.06
N LEU A 178 12.73 -18.07 -3.18
CA LEU A 178 12.69 -19.38 -2.56
C LEU A 178 12.06 -20.35 -3.55
N ILE A 179 12.85 -21.26 -4.08
CA ILE A 179 12.36 -22.31 -4.97
C ILE A 179 12.20 -23.57 -4.14
N GLU A 180 11.03 -24.15 -4.17
CA GLU A 180 10.78 -25.45 -3.54
C GLU A 180 11.74 -26.50 -4.11
N GLU A 181 12.21 -27.35 -3.23
CA GLU A 181 13.19 -28.42 -3.36
C GLU A 181 13.66 -28.78 -4.77
N GLY A 182 14.96 -28.61 -5.04
CA GLY A 182 15.70 -29.17 -6.18
C GLY A 182 16.13 -28.20 -7.26
N LYS A 183 15.85 -26.90 -7.16
CA LYS A 183 16.27 -25.90 -8.14
C LYS A 183 17.12 -24.79 -7.50
N SER A 184 18.17 -24.45 -8.22
CA SER A 184 19.22 -23.49 -7.87
C SER A 184 18.71 -22.14 -7.35
N LYS A 185 19.24 -21.67 -6.21
CA LYS A 185 19.02 -20.31 -5.71
C LYS A 185 19.65 -19.31 -6.67
N ILE A 186 18.83 -18.43 -7.25
CA ILE A 186 19.33 -17.26 -7.97
C ILE A 186 19.32 -16.08 -6.99
N THR A 187 20.49 -15.60 -6.63
CA THR A 187 20.63 -14.40 -5.80
C THR A 187 21.21 -13.29 -6.65
N SER A 188 20.45 -12.22 -6.84
CA SER A 188 20.95 -10.99 -7.45
C SER A 188 21.07 -9.89 -6.40
N LYS A 189 22.22 -9.23 -6.35
CA LYS A 189 22.48 -8.05 -5.54
C LYS A 189 22.24 -6.83 -6.41
N LEU A 190 21.15 -6.09 -6.17
CA LEU A 190 20.92 -4.81 -6.80
C LEU A 190 21.51 -3.70 -5.93
N GLY A 191 22.30 -2.82 -6.50
CA GLY A 191 22.75 -1.60 -5.84
C GLY A 191 24.24 -1.49 -5.52
N ALA A 192 25.11 -2.42 -5.97
CA ALA A 192 26.53 -2.15 -5.97
C ALA A 192 26.91 -1.43 -7.28
N PRO A 193 27.67 -0.30 -7.24
CA PRO A 193 28.26 0.25 -8.46
C PRO A 193 29.12 -0.85 -9.09
N ALA A 194 29.02 -0.97 -10.42
CA ALA A 194 29.78 -1.93 -11.19
C ALA A 194 31.27 -1.76 -10.90
N ALA A 195 31.82 -2.59 -10.01
CA ALA A 195 33.25 -2.74 -9.87
C ALA A 195 33.76 -3.24 -11.23
N GLN A 196 34.56 -2.40 -11.88
CA GLN A 196 35.21 -2.73 -13.11
C GLN A 196 35.88 -4.11 -12.96
N ARG A 197 35.40 -5.04 -13.76
CA ARG A 197 36.04 -6.35 -13.88
C ARG A 197 37.45 -6.10 -14.40
N PRO A 198 38.51 -6.51 -13.70
CA PRO A 198 39.86 -6.44 -14.31
C PRO A 198 39.83 -7.32 -15.54
N GLU A 199 40.15 -6.73 -16.65
CA GLU A 199 40.34 -7.38 -17.94
C GLU A 199 41.47 -8.40 -17.77
N GLN A 200 41.12 -9.68 -17.64
CA GLN A 200 42.08 -10.75 -17.72
C GLN A 200 42.56 -10.82 -19.17
N ARG A 201 43.64 -10.12 -19.41
CA ARG A 201 44.48 -10.27 -20.62
C ARG A 201 45.08 -11.64 -20.59
N THR A 202 44.47 -12.60 -21.26
CA THR A 202 45.06 -13.90 -21.58
C THR A 202 46.03 -13.67 -22.72
N ASP A 203 47.29 -13.37 -22.37
CA ASP A 203 48.42 -13.54 -23.28
C ASP A 203 48.64 -15.05 -23.48
N GLN A 204 47.82 -15.63 -24.33
CA GLN A 204 48.08 -16.95 -24.87
C GLN A 204 48.94 -16.77 -26.11
N LYS A 205 50.28 -16.78 -25.90
CA LYS A 205 51.24 -16.94 -26.98
C LYS A 205 50.97 -18.30 -27.65
N PRO A 206 50.76 -18.35 -28.97
CA PRO A 206 50.78 -19.63 -29.69
C PRO A 206 52.23 -20.17 -29.72
N HIS A 207 52.43 -21.34 -29.11
CA HIS A 207 53.64 -22.10 -29.23
C HIS A 207 53.65 -22.73 -30.64
N LEU A 208 54.44 -22.13 -31.54
CA LEU A 208 54.73 -22.74 -32.83
C LEU A 208 55.90 -23.73 -32.66
N ASP A 209 55.56 -24.98 -32.53
CA ASP A 209 56.55 -26.07 -32.67
C ASP A 209 56.92 -26.21 -34.15
N ILE A 210 58.08 -25.70 -34.47
CA ILE A 210 58.71 -25.90 -35.76
C ILE A 210 59.44 -27.26 -35.65
N CYS A 211 58.84 -28.30 -36.21
CA CYS A 211 59.62 -29.55 -36.48
C CYS A 211 60.69 -29.26 -37.51
N ARG A 212 61.94 -29.27 -37.03
CA ARG A 212 63.16 -29.49 -37.89
C ARG A 212 63.44 -30.96 -37.85
N GLY A 213 63.52 -31.56 -39.00
CA GLY A 213 64.13 -32.92 -39.08
C GLY A 213 63.90 -33.54 -40.41
N CYS A 214 64.95 -33.50 -41.25
CA CYS A 214 65.38 -34.37 -42.34
C CYS A 214 64.41 -34.71 -43.46
#